data_7af0338f3eaad0296d006e3d3de9dfeb
#
_entry.id   7af0338f3eaad0296d006e3d3de9dfeb
#
_cell.length_a   1.000
_cell.length_b   1.000
_cell.length_c   1.000
_cell.angle_alpha   90.00
_cell.angle_beta   90.00
_cell.angle_gamma   90.00
#
_symmetry.space_group_name_H-M   'P 1'
#
loop_
_entity.id
_entity.type
_entity.pdbx_description
1 polymer ?
#
loop_
_entity_poly.entity_id
_entity_poly.type
_entity_poly.pdbx_seq_one_letter_code
_entity_poly.pdbx_strand_id
1 'polypeptide(L)'
;MWRTFTALSGALVLMACGESAPHDFPASAHAQFASTCPSSDPVCVCTWDKITREMTYEQYQEAVARFRREGLMDHHITHARAACVEQHPQRGN
;
A
#
# COMPACT_ATOMS: atom_id res chain seq x y z
N MET A 1 -47.01 -19.42 -5.27
CA MET A 1 -46.48 -19.24 -5.20
C MET A 1 -45.53 -18.77 -5.20
N TRP A 2 -45.28 -18.75 -5.08
CA TRP A 2 -44.38 -18.32 -4.92
C TRP A 2 -43.35 -18.02 -4.93
N ARG A 3 -42.80 -17.77 -4.78
CA ARG A 3 -41.88 -17.55 -4.71
C ARG A 3 -40.99 -16.94 -4.71
N THR A 4 -40.51 -16.72 -4.62
CA THR A 4 -39.73 -16.20 -4.46
C THR A 4 -38.74 -15.91 -4.43
N PHE A 5 -38.15 -15.74 -4.35
CA PHE A 5 -37.15 -15.46 -4.23
C PHE A 5 -36.21 -14.84 -4.24
N THR A 6 -35.67 -14.59 -4.17
CA THR A 6 -34.95 -14.08 -4.01
C THR A 6 -33.92 -13.74 -4.08
N ALA A 7 -33.37 -13.54 -4.11
CA ALA A 7 -32.39 -13.23 -4.13
C ALA A 7 -31.51 -12.72 -3.91
N LEU A 8 -31.11 -12.51 -3.87
CA LEU A 8 -30.29 -12.06 -3.60
C LEU A 8 -29.38 -11.60 -3.81
N SER A 9 -28.94 -11.44 -3.76
CA SER A 9 -28.18 -10.94 -3.82
C SER A 9 -27.19 -10.64 -3.60
N GLY A 10 -26.76 -10.53 -3.47
CA GLY A 10 -25.77 -10.25 -3.03
C GLY A 10 -24.86 -9.81 -3.46
N ALA A 11 -24.51 -9.76 -3.68
CA ALA A 11 -23.67 -9.41 -4.01
C ALA A 11 -22.82 -8.76 -3.80
N LEU A 12 -22.56 -8.59 -3.71
CA LEU A 12 -21.89 -7.98 -3.50
C LEU A 12 -20.82 -7.83 -3.45
N VAL A 13 -20.42 -7.98 -3.34
CA VAL A 13 -19.52 -7.80 -3.12
C VAL A 13 -18.59 -7.64 -3.55
N LEU A 14 -18.35 -7.76 -3.63
CA LEU A 14 -17.49 -7.64 -3.88
C LEU A 14 -16.69 -7.01 -4.13
N MET A 15 -16.54 -6.71 -4.21
CA MET A 15 -15.88 -6.01 -4.44
C MET A 15 -14.88 -5.99 -4.06
N ALA A 16 -14.81 -6.10 -3.61
CA ALA A 16 -13.83 -6.01 -2.98
C ALA A 16 -12.65 -6.31 -3.47
N CYS A 17 -12.50 -6.66 -4.22
CA CYS A 17 -11.40 -6.90 -4.64
C CYS A 17 -10.51 -5.97 -4.49
N GLY A 18 -10.55 -5.20 -4.21
CA GLY A 18 -9.63 -4.31 -4.24
C GLY A 18 -8.69 -4.24 -3.21
N GLU A 19 -8.32 -3.15 -2.80
CA GLU A 19 -7.34 -3.00 -1.84
C GLU A 19 -7.91 -2.95 -0.49
N SER A 20 -7.19 -3.44 0.48
CA SER A 20 -7.58 -3.30 1.86
C SER A 20 -7.53 -1.87 2.29
N ALA A 21 -8.26 -1.54 3.32
CA ALA A 21 -8.13 -0.24 3.95
C ALA A 21 -6.73 -0.10 4.54
N PRO A 22 -6.21 1.10 4.63
CA PRO A 22 -4.87 1.28 5.19
C PRO A 22 -4.84 0.90 6.65
N HIS A 23 -3.73 0.31 7.06
CA HIS A 23 -3.49 0.05 8.47
C HIS A 23 -3.08 1.33 9.17
N ASP A 24 -3.15 1.33 10.48
CA ASP A 24 -2.77 2.50 11.26
C ASP A 24 -1.27 2.63 11.36
N PHE A 25 -0.76 3.75 10.91
CA PHE A 25 0.65 4.09 11.04
C PHE A 25 0.74 5.41 11.77
N PRO A 26 1.70 5.56 12.70
CA PRO A 26 1.85 6.86 13.35
C PRO A 26 2.35 7.91 12.38
N ALA A 27 2.01 9.16 12.65
CA ALA A 27 2.44 10.25 11.79
C ALA A 27 3.96 10.32 11.68
N SER A 28 4.66 9.91 12.73
CA SER A 28 6.12 9.91 12.71
C SER A 28 6.68 8.96 11.66
N ALA A 29 6.00 7.84 11.43
CA ALA A 29 6.44 6.89 10.41
C ALA A 29 6.32 7.51 9.02
N HIS A 30 5.23 8.20 8.76
CA HIS A 30 5.06 8.88 7.49
C HIS A 30 6.10 9.98 7.31
N ALA A 31 6.35 10.74 8.36
CA ALA A 31 7.34 11.81 8.27
C ALA A 31 8.72 11.26 7.98
N GLN A 32 9.05 10.12 8.58
CA GLN A 32 10.34 9.50 8.34
C GLN A 32 10.45 9.01 6.90
N PHE A 33 9.40 8.40 6.39
CA PHE A 33 9.38 7.96 5.00
C PHE A 33 9.51 9.18 4.06
N ALA A 34 8.79 10.24 4.36
CA ALA A 34 8.78 11.42 3.51
C ALA A 34 10.13 12.14 3.51
N SER A 35 10.96 11.91 4.51
CA SER A 35 12.27 12.54 4.55
C SER A 35 13.17 12.03 3.44
N THR A 36 12.94 10.82 2.94
CA THR A 36 13.73 10.29 1.83
C THR A 36 12.90 10.10 0.57
N CYS A 37 11.57 10.21 0.68
CA CYS A 37 10.70 10.05 -0.46
C CYS A 37 9.59 11.10 -0.33
N PRO A 38 9.82 12.29 -0.85
CA PRO A 38 8.98 13.44 -0.50
C PRO A 38 7.58 13.35 -1.05
N SER A 39 6.66 13.96 -0.33
CA SER A 39 5.25 13.96 -0.71
C SER A 39 4.98 14.72 -1.99
N SER A 40 5.93 15.49 -2.47
CA SER A 40 5.75 16.16 -3.73
C SER A 40 5.93 15.23 -4.92
N ASP A 41 6.44 14.04 -4.69
CA ASP A 41 6.66 13.06 -5.74
C ASP A 41 5.48 12.09 -5.77
N PRO A 42 4.71 12.02 -6.87
CA PRO A 42 3.56 11.11 -6.92
C PRO A 42 3.93 9.64 -6.72
N VAL A 43 5.12 9.24 -7.12
CA VAL A 43 5.56 7.86 -6.88
C VAL A 43 5.69 7.61 -5.39
N CYS A 44 6.20 8.58 -4.65
CA CYS A 44 6.35 8.43 -3.20
C CYS A 44 5.00 8.38 -2.50
N VAL A 45 4.08 9.23 -2.89
CA VAL A 45 2.74 9.19 -2.31
C VAL A 45 2.06 7.87 -2.59
N CYS A 46 2.15 7.41 -3.83
CA CYS A 46 1.59 6.13 -4.24
C CYS A 46 2.22 4.98 -3.46
N THR A 47 3.55 5.01 -3.32
CA THR A 47 4.26 3.94 -2.63
C THR A 47 3.85 3.87 -1.16
N TRP A 48 3.77 5.02 -0.50
CA TRP A 48 3.36 5.03 0.90
C TRP A 48 1.93 4.50 1.06
N ASP A 49 1.04 4.89 0.17
CA ASP A 49 -0.33 4.41 0.22
C ASP A 49 -0.37 2.88 0.12
N LYS A 50 0.39 2.30 -0.78
CA LYS A 50 0.40 0.84 -0.92
C LYS A 50 1.03 0.17 0.28
N ILE A 51 2.10 0.74 0.82
CA ILE A 51 2.73 0.18 2.00
C ILE A 51 1.73 0.09 3.14
N THR A 52 1.00 1.17 3.40
CA THR A 52 0.08 1.18 4.53
C THR A 52 -1.10 0.24 4.33
N ARG A 53 -1.43 -0.09 3.10
CA ARG A 53 -2.52 -1.02 2.84
C ARG A 53 -2.05 -2.48 2.87
N GLU A 54 -0.80 -2.72 2.53
CA GLU A 54 -0.30 -4.08 2.41
C GLU A 54 0.46 -4.56 3.62
N MET A 55 0.91 -3.67 4.48
CA MET A 55 1.72 -4.03 5.64
C MET A 55 1.14 -3.38 6.89
N THR A 56 1.25 -4.08 8.00
CA THR A 56 1.00 -3.44 9.29
C THR A 56 2.21 -2.61 9.66
N TYR A 57 2.02 -1.72 10.63
CA TYR A 57 3.13 -0.92 11.10
C TYR A 57 4.26 -1.79 11.65
N GLU A 58 3.91 -2.88 12.35
CA GLU A 58 4.92 -3.78 12.86
C GLU A 58 5.72 -4.44 11.76
N GLN A 59 5.04 -4.86 10.70
CA GLN A 59 5.74 -5.45 9.57
C GLN A 59 6.65 -4.43 8.91
N TYR A 60 6.19 -3.20 8.82
CA TYR A 60 6.99 -2.13 8.25
C TYR A 60 8.23 -1.87 9.11
N GLN A 61 8.07 -1.82 10.43
CA GLN A 61 9.22 -1.62 11.33
C GLN A 61 10.24 -2.74 11.17
N GLU A 62 9.75 -3.97 11.04
CA GLU A 62 10.64 -5.10 10.86
C GLU A 62 11.40 -4.98 9.54
N ALA A 63 10.70 -4.58 8.49
CA ALA A 63 11.32 -4.42 7.18
C ALA A 63 12.41 -3.35 7.21
N VAL A 64 12.14 -2.24 7.88
CA VAL A 64 13.11 -1.16 8.00
C VAL A 64 14.33 -1.62 8.83
N ALA A 65 14.07 -2.34 9.92
CA ALA A 65 15.16 -2.83 10.75
C ALA A 65 16.03 -3.81 9.99
N ARG A 66 15.42 -4.67 9.18
CA ARG A 66 16.20 -5.63 8.40
C ARG A 66 17.01 -4.91 7.33
N PHE A 67 16.43 -3.88 6.72
CA PHE A 67 17.17 -3.11 5.73
C PHE A 67 18.42 -2.48 6.36
N ARG A 68 18.27 -1.96 7.57
CA ARG A 68 19.42 -1.35 8.26
C ARG A 68 20.49 -2.35 8.61
N ARG A 69 20.07 -3.58 8.97
CA ARG A 69 21.04 -4.59 9.36
C ARG A 69 21.71 -5.24 8.16
N GLU A 70 20.93 -5.50 7.12
CA GLU A 70 21.39 -6.36 6.04
C GLU A 70 21.45 -5.68 4.69
N GLY A 71 20.88 -4.51 4.58
CA GLY A 71 20.84 -3.82 3.31
C GLY A 71 19.83 -4.36 2.32
N LEU A 72 18.94 -5.26 2.78
CA LEU A 72 17.96 -5.89 1.91
C LEU A 72 16.60 -5.26 2.13
N MET A 73 16.00 -4.75 1.07
CA MET A 73 14.69 -4.14 1.16
C MET A 73 13.62 -5.20 1.05
N ASP A 74 12.59 -5.07 1.87
CA ASP A 74 11.45 -5.99 1.86
C ASP A 74 10.76 -5.95 0.50
N HIS A 75 10.36 -7.13 0.01
CA HIS A 75 9.79 -7.20 -1.32
C HIS A 75 8.43 -6.53 -1.42
N HIS A 76 7.68 -6.42 -0.34
CA HIS A 76 6.42 -5.66 -0.38
C HIS A 76 6.70 -4.20 -0.72
N ILE A 77 7.76 -3.65 -0.19
CA ILE A 77 8.10 -2.27 -0.42
C ILE A 77 8.62 -2.06 -1.84
N THR A 78 9.51 -2.95 -2.30
CA THR A 78 10.03 -2.81 -3.66
C THR A 78 8.94 -3.05 -4.69
N HIS A 79 8.03 -3.97 -4.41
CA HIS A 79 6.92 -4.24 -5.31
C HIS A 79 5.98 -3.03 -5.39
N ALA A 80 5.69 -2.45 -4.23
CA ALA A 80 4.84 -1.26 -4.19
C ALA A 80 5.44 -0.14 -5.00
N ARG A 81 6.73 0.08 -4.84
CA ARG A 81 7.39 1.14 -5.56
C ARG A 81 7.39 0.87 -7.07
N ALA A 82 7.67 -0.36 -7.46
CA ALA A 82 7.69 -0.71 -8.88
C ALA A 82 6.33 -0.48 -9.53
N ALA A 83 5.27 -0.87 -8.85
CA ALA A 83 3.93 -0.65 -9.37
C ALA A 83 3.63 0.83 -9.49
N CYS A 84 4.06 1.62 -8.52
CA CYS A 84 3.80 3.05 -8.54
C CYS A 84 4.61 3.75 -9.62
N VAL A 85 5.82 3.29 -9.88
CA VAL A 85 6.63 3.85 -10.97
C VAL A 85 5.92 3.62 -12.31
N GLU A 86 5.31 2.46 -12.48
CA GLU A 86 4.57 2.19 -13.70
C GLU A 86 3.36 3.08 -13.85
N GLN A 87 2.69 3.39 -12.73
CA GLN A 87 1.52 4.23 -12.78
C GLN A 87 1.85 5.69 -12.99
N HIS A 88 3.06 6.10 -12.62
CA HIS A 88 3.48 7.49 -12.69
C HIS A 88 4.81 7.58 -13.40
N PRO A 89 4.86 7.35 -14.71
CA PRO A 89 6.14 7.36 -15.40
C PRO A 89 6.84 8.68 -15.23
N GLN A 90 8.11 8.58 -14.86
CA GLN A 90 8.90 9.78 -14.72
C GLN A 90 9.44 10.12 -16.07
N ARG A 91 9.17 11.27 -16.56
CA ARG A 91 9.67 11.56 -17.73
C ARG A 91 10.79 12.29 -17.61
N GLY A 92 11.39 12.40 -18.07
CA GLY A 92 12.37 13.23 -17.85
C GLY A 92 13.43 12.77 -17.16
N ASN A 93 13.51 12.61 -17.03
CA ASN A 93 14.21 12.49 -16.31
C ASN A 93 14.52 12.09 -16.27
#